data_878b39912c0a53b5e940795f9b6e9c68
#
_entry.id   878b39912c0a53b5e940795f9b6e9c68
#
_cell.length_a   1.000
_cell.length_b   1.000
_cell.length_c   1.000
_cell.angle_alpha   90.00
_cell.angle_beta   90.00
_cell.angle_gamma   90.00
#
_symmetry.space_group_name_H-M   'P 1'
#
loop_
_entity.id
_entity.type
_entity.pdbx_description
1 polymer ?
#
loop_
_entity_poly.entity_id
_entity_poly.type
_entity_poly.pdbx_seq_one_letter_code
_entity_poly.pdbx_strand_id
1 'polypeptide(L)'
;MAAHFVLNMQPHPIERFRRFLAGLYETAHLDALLVPLGSSDGTTIEPRIVDNAAELAAADPFAPVMILNSARPALDYQQAHPDRLLGVVMRACELRALTTLHERGAIDMDRIVAIGVDCMGTFGPDELAWRGSPQPLAEEALQFARQGGINPYRYRPACQMCIDPMPNNAAITVDLLGLPARKAIVISSSEQSARDFGLSNLTDGHASSDMVEQHERVRQQVNARRSRARERLLQALNGELAMDVDSLAAHLAECETCQTCLSVCPIFEQFVADLANVTRDETIQWIMACAGCGMCEAACVDHLPLARIINRVKATITEALAERMPANG
;
A
#
# COMPACT_ATOMS: atom_id res chain seq x y z
N MET A 1 14.58 -19.00 -8.12
CA MET A 1 15.48 -18.00 -7.49
C MET A 1 14.94 -16.59 -7.79
N ALA A 2 15.37 -15.57 -7.03
CA ALA A 2 14.99 -14.17 -7.33
C ALA A 2 15.91 -13.60 -8.42
N ALA A 3 15.35 -12.80 -9.31
CA ALA A 3 16.07 -12.04 -10.33
C ALA A 3 15.99 -10.55 -9.98
N HIS A 4 17.11 -9.85 -10.06
CA HIS A 4 17.22 -8.44 -9.72
C HIS A 4 17.84 -7.68 -10.89
N PHE A 5 17.12 -6.67 -11.37
CA PHE A 5 17.55 -5.85 -12.51
C PHE A 5 17.71 -4.40 -12.06
N VAL A 6 18.65 -3.68 -12.67
CA VAL A 6 18.78 -2.25 -12.47
C VAL A 6 17.96 -1.49 -13.49
N LEU A 7 17.25 -0.47 -13.03
CA LEU A 7 16.61 0.52 -13.88
C LEU A 7 17.29 1.87 -13.65
N ASN A 8 18.01 2.37 -14.65
CA ASN A 8 18.64 3.67 -14.60
C ASN A 8 17.59 4.77 -14.76
N MET A 9 17.45 5.61 -13.76
CA MET A 9 16.40 6.63 -13.65
C MET A 9 16.79 7.99 -14.24
N GLN A 10 18.03 8.14 -14.74
CA GLN A 10 18.52 9.41 -15.31
C GLN A 10 18.07 9.61 -16.76
N PRO A 11 17.95 10.85 -17.26
CA PRO A 11 18.01 12.13 -16.50
C PRO A 11 16.67 12.52 -15.85
N HIS A 12 15.55 11.89 -16.24
CA HIS A 12 14.19 12.21 -15.80
C HIS A 12 13.56 10.99 -15.10
N PRO A 13 13.67 10.86 -13.77
CA PRO A 13 13.31 9.64 -13.05
C PRO A 13 11.86 9.19 -13.27
N ILE A 14 10.92 10.11 -13.11
CA ILE A 14 9.48 9.80 -13.22
C ILE A 14 9.14 9.36 -14.64
N GLU A 15 9.64 10.08 -15.65
CA GLU A 15 9.43 9.74 -17.05
C GLU A 15 10.06 8.40 -17.44
N ARG A 16 11.26 8.10 -16.90
CA ARG A 16 11.91 6.80 -17.14
C ARG A 16 11.08 5.65 -16.60
N PHE A 17 10.50 5.82 -15.41
CA PHE A 17 9.64 4.81 -14.83
C PHE A 17 8.30 4.68 -15.59
N ARG A 18 7.73 5.78 -16.07
CA ARG A 18 6.55 5.74 -16.95
C ARG A 18 6.81 4.91 -18.21
N ARG A 19 7.98 5.07 -18.82
CA ARG A 19 8.39 4.25 -20.00
C ARG A 19 8.56 2.78 -19.64
N PHE A 20 9.08 2.47 -18.45
CA PHE A 20 9.13 1.10 -17.95
C PHE A 20 7.72 0.51 -17.80
N LEU A 21 6.78 1.25 -17.21
CA LEU A 21 5.39 0.80 -17.08
C LEU A 21 4.70 0.61 -18.43
N ALA A 22 4.94 1.51 -19.40
CA ALA A 22 4.40 1.37 -20.74
C ALA A 22 4.96 0.13 -21.45
N GLY A 23 6.26 -0.10 -21.34
CA GLY A 23 6.87 -1.33 -21.90
C GLY A 23 6.34 -2.60 -21.23
N LEU A 24 6.14 -2.57 -19.91
CA LEU A 24 5.57 -3.70 -19.16
C LEU A 24 4.10 -3.94 -19.56
N TYR A 25 3.32 -2.88 -19.76
CA TYR A 25 1.94 -2.97 -20.26
C TYR A 25 1.88 -3.75 -21.58
N GLU A 26 2.80 -3.47 -22.50
CA GLU A 26 2.88 -4.12 -23.80
C GLU A 26 3.43 -5.57 -23.69
N THR A 27 4.53 -5.77 -22.97
CA THR A 27 5.20 -7.10 -22.92
C THR A 27 4.44 -8.13 -22.09
N ALA A 28 3.72 -7.69 -21.05
CA ALA A 28 2.84 -8.55 -20.26
C ALA A 28 1.43 -8.70 -20.87
N HIS A 29 1.17 -8.09 -22.03
CA HIS A 29 -0.13 -8.11 -22.69
C HIS A 29 -1.30 -7.75 -21.76
N LEU A 30 -1.12 -6.69 -20.97
CA LEU A 30 -2.16 -6.24 -20.05
C LEU A 30 -3.34 -5.63 -20.82
N ASP A 31 -4.57 -5.97 -20.42
CA ASP A 31 -5.78 -5.33 -20.95
C ASP A 31 -5.99 -3.93 -20.34
N ALA A 32 -5.52 -3.74 -19.11
CA ALA A 32 -5.55 -2.46 -18.42
C ALA A 32 -4.47 -2.41 -17.33
N LEU A 33 -4.15 -1.19 -16.86
CA LEU A 33 -3.23 -0.95 -15.74
C LEU A 33 -3.86 0.01 -14.73
N LEU A 34 -4.02 -0.45 -13.50
CA LEU A 34 -4.38 0.41 -12.36
C LEU A 34 -3.11 1.06 -11.79
N VAL A 35 -3.03 2.36 -11.85
CA VAL A 35 -1.86 3.12 -11.42
C VAL A 35 -2.26 4.47 -10.85
N PRO A 36 -1.53 5.02 -9.85
CA PRO A 36 -1.72 6.39 -9.41
C PRO A 36 -1.43 7.39 -10.55
N LEU A 37 -2.42 8.18 -10.94
CA LEU A 37 -2.31 9.24 -11.95
C LEU A 37 -2.48 10.60 -11.31
N GLY A 38 -1.68 11.56 -11.75
CA GLY A 38 -1.92 12.98 -11.47
C GLY A 38 -3.17 13.47 -12.21
N SER A 39 -3.99 14.28 -11.51
CA SER A 39 -5.10 14.97 -12.14
C SER A 39 -4.61 15.98 -13.18
N SER A 40 -5.46 16.32 -14.15
CA SER A 40 -5.11 17.28 -15.23
C SER A 40 -4.77 18.68 -14.71
N ASP A 41 -5.33 19.07 -13.57
CA ASP A 41 -5.05 20.33 -12.89
C ASP A 41 -3.83 20.27 -11.95
N GLY A 42 -3.22 19.08 -11.80
CA GLY A 42 -2.05 18.85 -10.96
C GLY A 42 -2.32 18.95 -9.45
N THR A 43 -3.58 18.95 -9.02
CA THR A 43 -3.97 19.14 -7.61
C THR A 43 -4.05 17.84 -6.82
N THR A 44 -4.33 16.70 -7.47
CA THR A 44 -4.50 15.40 -6.82
C THR A 44 -3.76 14.30 -7.55
N ILE A 45 -3.56 13.18 -6.83
CA ILE A 45 -3.07 11.91 -7.40
C ILE A 45 -4.03 10.83 -6.89
N GLU A 46 -4.62 10.10 -7.83
CA GLU A 46 -5.61 9.07 -7.53
C GLU A 46 -5.35 7.78 -8.31
N PRO A 47 -5.72 6.61 -7.78
CA PRO A 47 -5.66 5.36 -8.53
C PRO A 47 -6.71 5.37 -9.64
N ARG A 48 -6.26 5.16 -10.88
CA ARG A 48 -7.11 5.11 -12.08
C ARG A 48 -6.73 3.92 -12.95
N ILE A 49 -7.75 3.34 -13.58
CA ILE A 49 -7.57 2.33 -14.62
C ILE A 49 -7.25 3.05 -15.93
N VAL A 50 -6.20 2.60 -16.60
CA VAL A 50 -5.83 3.02 -17.95
C VAL A 50 -5.82 1.79 -18.87
N ASP A 51 -6.40 1.91 -20.04
CA ASP A 51 -6.42 0.89 -21.09
C ASP A 51 -5.62 1.33 -22.32
N ASN A 52 -4.92 2.45 -22.21
CA ASN A 52 -4.06 3.02 -23.21
C ASN A 52 -2.72 3.45 -22.61
N ALA A 53 -1.61 2.92 -23.11
CA ALA A 53 -0.26 3.23 -22.65
C ALA A 53 0.09 4.74 -22.71
N ALA A 54 -0.55 5.53 -23.59
CA ALA A 54 -0.33 6.97 -23.67
C ALA A 54 -0.78 7.72 -22.41
N GLU A 55 -1.78 7.21 -21.69
CA GLU A 55 -2.26 7.81 -20.44
C GLU A 55 -1.26 7.67 -19.28
N LEU A 56 -0.33 6.71 -19.39
CA LEU A 56 0.74 6.54 -18.41
C LEU A 56 1.70 7.74 -18.34
N ALA A 57 1.62 8.67 -19.28
CA ALA A 57 2.33 9.95 -19.20
C ALA A 57 1.98 10.78 -17.95
N ALA A 58 0.82 10.54 -17.32
CA ALA A 58 0.41 11.17 -16.07
C ALA A 58 0.69 10.32 -14.82
N ALA A 59 1.23 9.09 -14.97
CA ALA A 59 1.46 8.18 -13.85
C ALA A 59 2.49 8.74 -12.85
N ASP A 60 2.14 8.66 -11.56
CA ASP A 60 3.03 9.05 -10.46
C ASP A 60 2.92 8.10 -9.25
N PRO A 61 3.46 6.88 -9.36
CA PRO A 61 3.38 5.90 -8.30
C PRO A 61 4.30 6.20 -7.10
N PHE A 62 5.22 7.15 -7.23
CA PHE A 62 6.17 7.51 -6.19
C PHE A 62 5.68 8.65 -5.29
N ALA A 63 4.67 9.39 -5.71
CA ALA A 63 4.11 10.44 -4.87
C ALA A 63 3.60 9.87 -3.54
N PRO A 64 3.99 10.47 -2.40
CA PRO A 64 3.59 10.00 -1.07
C PRO A 64 2.15 10.44 -0.74
N VAL A 65 1.22 10.16 -1.65
CA VAL A 65 -0.20 10.50 -1.59
C VAL A 65 -1.03 9.23 -1.72
N MET A 66 -2.10 9.12 -0.93
CA MET A 66 -3.08 8.06 -1.04
C MET A 66 -4.43 8.62 -0.59
N ILE A 67 -5.34 8.81 -1.52
CA ILE A 67 -6.72 9.28 -1.27
C ILE A 67 -7.73 8.14 -1.24
N LEU A 68 -7.37 7.00 -1.85
CA LEU A 68 -8.14 5.76 -1.92
C LEU A 68 -7.18 4.58 -1.92
N ASN A 69 -7.58 3.46 -1.33
CA ASN A 69 -6.83 2.21 -1.43
C ASN A 69 -7.12 1.53 -2.77
N SER A 70 -6.08 1.29 -3.56
CA SER A 70 -6.19 0.77 -4.94
C SER A 70 -6.80 -0.64 -5.04
N ALA A 71 -6.90 -1.38 -3.94
CA ALA A 71 -7.57 -2.68 -3.95
C ALA A 71 -9.08 -2.57 -4.28
N ARG A 72 -9.73 -1.44 -3.91
CA ARG A 72 -11.14 -1.23 -4.24
C ARG A 72 -11.37 -1.06 -5.74
N PRO A 73 -10.75 -0.11 -6.46
CA PRO A 73 -10.93 0.00 -7.91
C PRO A 73 -10.41 -1.23 -8.67
N ALA A 74 -9.46 -2.01 -8.13
CA ALA A 74 -9.07 -3.29 -8.71
C ALA A 74 -10.22 -4.31 -8.65
N LEU A 75 -10.88 -4.42 -7.50
CA LEU A 75 -12.06 -5.28 -7.32
C LEU A 75 -13.19 -4.85 -8.26
N ASP A 76 -13.54 -3.57 -8.28
CA ASP A 76 -14.62 -3.03 -9.11
C ASP A 76 -14.35 -3.30 -10.60
N TYR A 77 -13.11 -3.13 -11.05
CA TYR A 77 -12.72 -3.42 -12.43
C TYR A 77 -12.85 -4.90 -12.77
N GLN A 78 -12.34 -5.80 -11.92
CA GLN A 78 -12.40 -7.23 -12.20
C GLN A 78 -13.83 -7.77 -12.17
N GLN A 79 -14.69 -7.26 -11.30
CA GLN A 79 -16.11 -7.61 -11.31
C GLN A 79 -16.81 -7.19 -12.61
N ALA A 80 -16.44 -6.04 -13.15
CA ALA A 80 -16.96 -5.56 -14.44
C ALA A 80 -16.34 -6.29 -15.65
N HIS A 81 -15.11 -6.80 -15.51
CA HIS A 81 -14.31 -7.39 -16.59
C HIS A 81 -13.58 -8.66 -16.13
N PRO A 82 -14.29 -9.76 -15.81
CA PRO A 82 -13.72 -10.94 -15.15
C PRO A 82 -12.65 -11.67 -15.98
N ASP A 83 -12.70 -11.56 -17.31
CA ASP A 83 -11.77 -12.26 -18.22
C ASP A 83 -10.51 -11.43 -18.57
N ARG A 84 -10.46 -10.16 -18.18
CA ARG A 84 -9.35 -9.27 -18.52
C ARG A 84 -8.20 -9.38 -17.55
N LEU A 85 -6.97 -9.25 -18.09
CA LEU A 85 -5.74 -9.22 -17.31
C LEU A 85 -5.43 -7.79 -16.86
N LEU A 86 -5.49 -7.56 -15.55
CA LEU A 86 -5.25 -6.25 -14.95
C LEU A 86 -3.85 -6.18 -14.33
N GLY A 87 -3.02 -5.27 -14.80
CA GLY A 87 -1.84 -4.84 -14.05
C GLY A 87 -2.24 -3.91 -12.90
N VAL A 88 -1.58 -4.01 -11.74
CA VAL A 88 -1.84 -3.12 -10.61
C VAL A 88 -0.52 -2.60 -10.02
N VAL A 89 -0.36 -1.28 -9.94
CA VAL A 89 0.81 -0.64 -9.30
C VAL A 89 0.40 -0.24 -7.88
N MET A 90 0.89 -0.96 -6.88
CA MET A 90 0.38 -0.89 -5.52
C MET A 90 1.49 -0.80 -4.47
N ARG A 91 1.17 -0.16 -3.34
CA ARG A 91 1.98 -0.19 -2.12
C ARG A 91 1.64 -1.43 -1.27
N ALA A 92 2.47 -1.71 -0.28
CA ALA A 92 2.32 -2.88 0.59
C ALA A 92 0.93 -3.01 1.25
N CYS A 93 0.33 -1.92 1.73
CA CYS A 93 -1.00 -1.98 2.35
C CYS A 93 -2.13 -2.21 1.34
N GLU A 94 -1.94 -1.78 0.09
CA GLU A 94 -2.89 -2.02 -0.99
C GLU A 94 -2.82 -3.48 -1.44
N LEU A 95 -1.61 -4.05 -1.56
CA LEU A 95 -1.41 -5.48 -1.83
C LEU A 95 -1.97 -6.36 -0.71
N ARG A 96 -1.80 -5.98 0.57
CA ARG A 96 -2.43 -6.73 1.67
C ARG A 96 -3.95 -6.73 1.58
N ALA A 97 -4.56 -5.60 1.22
CA ALA A 97 -6.00 -5.55 1.00
C ALA A 97 -6.41 -6.44 -0.18
N LEU A 98 -5.65 -6.41 -1.27
CA LEU A 98 -5.89 -7.26 -2.45
C LEU A 98 -5.78 -8.74 -2.10
N THR A 99 -4.76 -9.14 -1.32
CA THR A 99 -4.61 -10.51 -0.82
C THR A 99 -5.81 -10.93 0.03
N THR A 100 -6.29 -10.05 0.93
CA THR A 100 -7.49 -10.33 1.73
C THR A 100 -8.73 -10.53 0.85
N LEU A 101 -8.91 -9.71 -0.19
CA LEU A 101 -10.02 -9.87 -1.14
C LEU A 101 -9.94 -11.21 -1.86
N HIS A 102 -8.73 -11.65 -2.23
CA HIS A 102 -8.51 -12.95 -2.84
C HIS A 102 -8.84 -14.11 -1.87
N GLU A 103 -8.35 -14.06 -0.64
CA GLU A 103 -8.62 -15.06 0.39
C GLU A 103 -10.13 -15.19 0.71
N ARG A 104 -10.89 -14.12 0.50
CA ARG A 104 -12.35 -14.09 0.61
C ARG A 104 -13.07 -14.50 -0.68
N GLY A 105 -12.35 -14.84 -1.75
CA GLY A 105 -12.90 -15.23 -3.04
C GLY A 105 -13.55 -14.08 -3.82
N ALA A 106 -13.27 -12.82 -3.43
CA ALA A 106 -13.84 -11.64 -4.08
C ALA A 106 -13.09 -11.22 -5.33
N ILE A 107 -11.82 -11.59 -5.46
CA ILE A 107 -10.94 -11.27 -6.60
C ILE A 107 -10.11 -12.49 -7.02
N ASP A 108 -9.88 -12.63 -8.32
CA ASP A 108 -9.05 -13.67 -8.91
C ASP A 108 -7.64 -13.17 -9.18
N MET A 109 -6.65 -13.66 -8.42
CA MET A 109 -5.25 -13.26 -8.58
C MET A 109 -4.58 -13.79 -9.85
N ASP A 110 -5.14 -14.81 -10.50
CA ASP A 110 -4.62 -15.31 -11.79
C ASP A 110 -4.88 -14.31 -12.93
N ARG A 111 -5.77 -13.34 -12.71
CA ARG A 111 -6.08 -12.23 -13.60
C ARG A 111 -5.45 -10.91 -13.18
N ILE A 112 -4.47 -10.95 -12.27
CA ILE A 112 -3.78 -9.75 -11.77
C ILE A 112 -2.27 -9.91 -11.89
N VAL A 113 -1.62 -8.93 -12.51
CA VAL A 113 -0.17 -8.75 -12.47
C VAL A 113 0.14 -7.66 -11.44
N ALA A 114 0.55 -8.07 -10.24
CA ALA A 114 0.86 -7.15 -9.16
C ALA A 114 2.29 -6.59 -9.31
N ILE A 115 2.40 -5.26 -9.37
CA ILE A 115 3.64 -4.48 -9.39
C ILE A 115 3.70 -3.71 -8.07
N GLY A 116 4.47 -4.23 -7.14
CA GLY A 116 4.59 -3.66 -5.81
C GLY A 116 5.67 -2.59 -5.73
N VAL A 117 5.38 -1.45 -5.13
CA VAL A 117 6.34 -0.35 -4.95
C VAL A 117 6.68 -0.20 -3.47
N ASP A 118 7.97 -0.13 -3.14
CA ASP A 118 8.45 0.19 -1.79
C ASP A 118 7.74 1.43 -1.23
N CYS A 119 7.24 1.32 -0.01
CA CYS A 119 6.43 2.37 0.58
C CYS A 119 7.18 3.16 1.65
N MET A 120 7.50 4.39 1.35
CA MET A 120 8.09 5.32 2.32
C MET A 120 7.08 5.91 3.30
N GLY A 121 5.79 5.82 3.00
CA GLY A 121 4.68 6.43 3.73
C GLY A 121 3.90 7.42 2.87
N THR A 122 2.75 7.89 3.37
CA THR A 122 1.93 8.91 2.70
C THR A 122 1.55 10.02 3.68
N PHE A 123 1.41 11.22 3.16
CA PHE A 123 0.97 12.38 3.92
C PHE A 123 -0.53 12.32 4.23
N GLY A 124 -0.94 12.98 5.30
CA GLY A 124 -2.35 13.24 5.58
C GLY A 124 -2.91 14.40 4.75
N PRO A 125 -4.24 14.57 4.72
CA PRO A 125 -4.89 15.66 3.99
C PRO A 125 -4.38 17.05 4.38
N ASP A 126 -4.19 17.30 5.68
CA ASP A 126 -3.71 18.60 6.19
C ASP A 126 -2.30 18.95 5.69
N GLU A 127 -1.39 17.96 5.71
CA GLU A 127 -0.03 18.16 5.20
C GLU A 127 -0.04 18.41 3.68
N LEU A 128 -0.92 17.73 2.95
CA LEU A 128 -1.07 17.95 1.50
C LEU A 128 -1.64 19.34 1.21
N ALA A 129 -2.65 19.78 1.95
CA ALA A 129 -3.22 21.12 1.82
C ALA A 129 -2.17 22.22 2.07
N TRP A 130 -1.30 22.00 3.07
CA TRP A 130 -0.21 22.94 3.37
C TRP A 130 0.88 22.95 2.29
N ARG A 131 1.22 21.80 1.69
CA ARG A 131 2.27 21.68 0.67
C ARG A 131 1.85 22.21 -0.70
N GLY A 132 0.57 22.28 -0.99
CA GLY A 132 0.04 22.67 -2.29
C GLY A 132 0.07 21.51 -3.30
N SER A 133 0.79 21.68 -4.43
CA SER A 133 0.80 20.67 -5.50
C SER A 133 1.51 19.36 -5.10
N PRO A 134 0.96 18.18 -5.39
CA PRO A 134 1.59 16.89 -5.16
C PRO A 134 2.74 16.56 -6.14
N GLN A 135 2.85 17.23 -7.28
CA GLN A 135 3.84 16.90 -8.32
C GLN A 135 5.31 16.94 -7.86
N PRO A 136 5.79 17.93 -7.06
CA PRO A 136 7.15 17.92 -6.55
C PRO A 136 7.41 16.80 -5.53
N LEU A 137 6.35 16.22 -4.95
CA LEU A 137 6.47 15.26 -3.85
C LEU A 137 7.07 13.93 -4.26
N ALA A 138 6.84 13.48 -5.50
CA ALA A 138 7.44 12.25 -6.01
C ALA A 138 8.96 12.36 -6.13
N GLU A 139 9.47 13.46 -6.66
CA GLU A 139 10.91 13.69 -6.75
C GLU A 139 11.55 13.86 -5.38
N GLU A 140 10.87 14.54 -4.45
CA GLU A 140 11.28 14.64 -3.06
C GLU A 140 11.34 13.26 -2.40
N ALA A 141 10.32 12.43 -2.60
CA ALA A 141 10.27 11.06 -2.10
C ALA A 141 11.47 10.23 -2.61
N LEU A 142 11.74 10.25 -3.92
CA LEU A 142 12.88 9.56 -4.52
C LEU A 142 14.24 10.07 -3.98
N GLN A 143 14.35 11.38 -3.69
CA GLN A 143 15.56 11.95 -3.09
C GLN A 143 15.84 11.34 -1.70
N PHE A 144 14.81 11.13 -0.90
CA PHE A 144 14.93 10.62 0.46
C PHE A 144 14.90 9.07 0.55
N ALA A 145 14.69 8.36 -0.54
CA ALA A 145 14.65 6.89 -0.57
C ALA A 145 15.91 6.26 0.02
N ARG A 146 17.09 6.84 -0.26
CA ARG A 146 18.39 6.34 0.23
C ARG A 146 18.47 6.21 1.75
N GLN A 147 17.76 7.04 2.49
CA GLN A 147 17.73 7.03 3.96
C GLN A 147 16.42 6.44 4.53
N GLY A 148 15.60 5.80 3.68
CA GLY A 148 14.36 5.17 4.09
C GLY A 148 13.18 6.14 4.24
N GLY A 149 13.15 7.20 3.44
CA GLY A 149 12.03 8.15 3.35
C GLY A 149 12.25 9.47 4.10
N ILE A 150 11.28 10.36 3.95
CA ILE A 150 11.17 11.65 4.63
C ILE A 150 10.91 11.44 6.13
N ASN A 151 11.00 12.51 6.92
CA ASN A 151 10.71 12.47 8.36
C ASN A 151 9.37 11.78 8.68
N PRO A 152 9.38 10.62 9.34
CA PRO A 152 8.19 9.77 9.48
C PRO A 152 7.04 10.43 10.22
N TYR A 153 7.29 11.39 11.11
CA TYR A 153 6.26 12.07 11.91
C TYR A 153 5.31 12.95 11.09
N ARG A 154 5.63 13.23 9.83
CA ARG A 154 4.76 13.96 8.90
C ARG A 154 3.78 13.06 8.15
N TYR A 155 4.03 11.76 8.16
CA TYR A 155 3.12 10.81 7.54
C TYR A 155 1.89 10.53 8.41
N ARG A 156 0.85 10.02 7.79
CA ARG A 156 -0.34 9.56 8.52
C ARG A 156 0.04 8.58 9.64
N PRO A 157 -0.69 8.56 10.77
CA PRO A 157 -0.39 7.64 11.87
C PRO A 157 -0.30 6.17 11.43
N ALA A 158 -1.19 5.73 10.55
CA ALA A 158 -1.13 4.39 9.97
C ALA A 158 0.21 4.09 9.27
N CYS A 159 0.77 5.05 8.53
CA CYS A 159 2.07 4.90 7.87
C CYS A 159 3.24 4.91 8.88
N GLN A 160 3.12 5.70 9.94
CA GLN A 160 4.12 5.74 11.02
C GLN A 160 4.19 4.40 11.77
N MET A 161 3.05 3.71 11.93
CA MET A 161 2.92 2.42 12.60
C MET A 161 3.13 1.20 11.67
N CYS A 162 3.27 1.41 10.37
CA CYS A 162 3.36 0.33 9.40
C CYS A 162 4.68 -0.43 9.53
N ILE A 163 4.64 -1.64 10.07
CA ILE A 163 5.81 -2.50 10.28
C ILE A 163 6.19 -3.33 9.05
N ASP A 164 5.37 -3.30 8.01
CA ASP A 164 5.61 -4.01 6.76
C ASP A 164 5.31 -3.09 5.56
N PRO A 165 6.24 -2.18 5.22
CA PRO A 165 6.11 -1.27 4.09
C PRO A 165 6.54 -1.90 2.76
N MET A 166 6.98 -3.16 2.76
CA MET A 166 7.46 -3.86 1.58
C MET A 166 6.30 -4.50 0.82
N PRO A 167 6.35 -4.49 -0.52
CA PRO A 167 5.30 -5.04 -1.37
C PRO A 167 5.44 -6.57 -1.50
N ASN A 168 5.25 -7.29 -0.39
CA ASN A 168 5.21 -8.75 -0.41
C ASN A 168 4.03 -9.24 -1.28
N ASN A 169 4.15 -10.41 -1.88
CA ASN A 169 3.16 -11.03 -2.76
C ASN A 169 2.92 -10.28 -4.10
N ALA A 170 3.88 -9.50 -4.56
CA ALA A 170 3.87 -8.93 -5.91
C ALA A 170 4.65 -9.82 -6.89
N ALA A 171 4.21 -9.87 -8.14
CA ALA A 171 4.93 -10.55 -9.23
C ALA A 171 6.23 -9.82 -9.59
N ILE A 172 6.20 -8.49 -9.48
CA ILE A 172 7.33 -7.58 -9.68
C ILE A 172 7.38 -6.62 -8.51
N THR A 173 8.59 -6.38 -7.95
CA THR A 173 8.79 -5.34 -6.93
C THR A 173 9.71 -4.23 -7.44
N VAL A 174 9.39 -3.03 -7.05
CA VAL A 174 10.14 -1.80 -7.34
C VAL A 174 10.83 -1.37 -6.06
N ASP A 175 12.09 -1.71 -5.94
CA ASP A 175 12.88 -1.53 -4.74
C ASP A 175 13.55 -0.14 -4.76
N LEU A 176 13.21 0.69 -3.80
CA LEU A 176 13.64 2.10 -3.70
C LEU A 176 14.52 2.35 -2.48
N LEU A 177 14.16 1.70 -1.36
CA LEU A 177 14.75 1.98 -0.05
C LEU A 177 16.25 1.66 -0.02
N GLY A 178 17.03 2.60 0.49
CA GLY A 178 18.49 2.47 0.54
C GLY A 178 19.20 2.80 -0.76
N LEU A 179 18.47 2.94 -1.87
CA LEU A 179 19.04 3.20 -3.18
C LEU A 179 19.05 4.71 -3.52
N PRO A 180 19.95 5.14 -4.40
CA PRO A 180 19.93 6.48 -4.96
C PRO A 180 18.81 6.62 -6.01
N ALA A 181 17.54 6.49 -5.58
CA ALA A 181 16.39 6.22 -6.43
C ALA A 181 16.15 7.27 -7.55
N ARG A 182 16.68 8.48 -7.43
CA ARG A 182 16.73 9.45 -8.55
C ARG A 182 17.73 9.07 -9.64
N LYS A 183 18.66 8.13 -9.38
CA LYS A 183 19.68 7.70 -10.33
C LYS A 183 19.45 6.27 -10.81
N ALA A 184 19.14 5.37 -9.88
CA ALA A 184 18.92 3.96 -10.18
C ALA A 184 18.04 3.34 -9.09
N ILE A 185 17.19 2.41 -9.50
CA ILE A 185 16.35 1.55 -8.66
C ILE A 185 16.56 0.09 -9.04
N VAL A 186 16.07 -0.83 -8.23
CA VAL A 186 16.08 -2.25 -8.55
C VAL A 186 14.67 -2.73 -8.85
N ILE A 187 14.52 -3.50 -9.90
CA ILE A 187 13.30 -4.23 -10.25
C ILE A 187 13.55 -5.69 -9.93
N SER A 188 12.79 -6.23 -8.98
CA SER A 188 12.96 -7.61 -8.51
C SER A 188 11.73 -8.46 -8.85
N SER A 189 11.95 -9.73 -9.14
CA SER A 189 10.89 -10.71 -9.44
C SER A 189 11.41 -12.14 -9.26
N SER A 190 10.55 -13.13 -9.44
CA SER A 190 11.02 -14.49 -9.71
C SER A 190 11.68 -14.57 -11.09
N GLU A 191 12.58 -15.54 -11.30
CA GLU A 191 13.15 -15.76 -12.64
C GLU A 191 12.07 -16.10 -13.68
N GLN A 192 10.99 -16.75 -13.27
CA GLN A 192 9.88 -17.06 -14.16
C GLN A 192 9.15 -15.78 -14.57
N SER A 193 8.73 -14.97 -13.61
CA SER A 193 8.07 -13.68 -13.87
C SER A 193 8.96 -12.75 -14.70
N ALA A 194 10.30 -12.77 -14.46
CA ALA A 194 11.23 -11.98 -15.24
C ALA A 194 11.22 -12.35 -16.73
N ARG A 195 11.12 -13.65 -17.04
CA ARG A 195 11.00 -14.14 -18.43
C ARG A 195 9.63 -13.81 -19.01
N ASP A 196 8.57 -14.10 -18.28
CA ASP A 196 7.18 -13.95 -18.74
C ASP A 196 6.85 -12.48 -19.08
N PHE A 197 7.41 -11.54 -18.32
CA PHE A 197 7.21 -10.11 -18.51
C PHE A 197 8.33 -9.41 -19.32
N GLY A 198 9.33 -10.16 -19.77
CA GLY A 198 10.42 -9.61 -20.57
C GLY A 198 11.27 -8.55 -19.87
N LEU A 199 11.46 -8.65 -18.52
CA LEU A 199 12.09 -7.62 -17.71
C LEU A 199 13.53 -7.29 -18.16
N SER A 200 14.28 -8.24 -18.70
CA SER A 200 15.62 -8.01 -19.23
C SER A 200 15.67 -6.99 -20.37
N ASN A 201 14.58 -6.84 -21.14
CA ASN A 201 14.49 -5.89 -22.25
C ASN A 201 13.98 -4.51 -21.78
N LEU A 202 13.35 -4.44 -20.61
CA LEU A 202 12.78 -3.22 -20.04
C LEU A 202 13.72 -2.50 -19.06
N THR A 203 14.82 -3.16 -18.68
CA THR A 203 15.78 -2.72 -17.66
C THR A 203 17.18 -2.59 -18.25
N ASP A 204 18.13 -2.07 -17.48
CA ASP A 204 19.47 -1.74 -17.95
C ASP A 204 20.52 -2.78 -17.51
N GLY A 205 20.10 -4.01 -17.26
CA GLY A 205 20.94 -5.14 -16.86
C GLY A 205 20.69 -5.62 -15.44
N HIS A 206 21.52 -6.53 -14.94
CA HIS A 206 21.38 -7.07 -13.60
C HIS A 206 21.83 -6.07 -12.53
N ALA A 207 21.11 -6.04 -11.41
CA ALA A 207 21.52 -5.27 -10.26
C ALA A 207 22.76 -5.88 -9.58
N SER A 208 23.64 -5.05 -9.05
CA SER A 208 24.77 -5.54 -8.26
C SER A 208 24.31 -6.09 -6.91
N SER A 209 25.06 -7.03 -6.34
CA SER A 209 24.82 -7.52 -4.98
C SER A 209 24.80 -6.41 -3.95
N ASP A 210 25.68 -5.41 -4.09
CA ASP A 210 25.73 -4.25 -3.19
C ASP A 210 24.41 -3.46 -3.16
N MET A 211 23.73 -3.31 -4.31
CA MET A 211 22.43 -2.63 -4.37
C MET A 211 21.35 -3.42 -3.62
N VAL A 212 21.32 -4.73 -3.84
CA VAL A 212 20.35 -5.63 -3.19
C VAL A 212 20.58 -5.67 -1.67
N GLU A 213 21.82 -5.82 -1.24
CA GLU A 213 22.18 -5.81 0.17
C GLU A 213 21.92 -4.47 0.86
N GLN A 214 22.16 -3.36 0.15
CA GLN A 214 21.88 -2.01 0.66
C GLN A 214 20.37 -1.80 0.82
N HIS A 215 19.56 -2.24 -0.13
CA HIS A 215 18.11 -2.21 -0.04
C HIS A 215 17.64 -2.99 1.21
N GLU A 216 18.08 -4.24 1.36
CA GLU A 216 17.69 -5.08 2.48
C GLU A 216 18.08 -4.48 3.85
N ARG A 217 19.28 -3.92 3.95
CA ARG A 217 19.77 -3.26 5.16
C ARG A 217 18.89 -2.07 5.56
N VAL A 218 18.55 -1.21 4.60
CA VAL A 218 17.71 -0.04 4.90
C VAL A 218 16.27 -0.45 5.16
N ARG A 219 15.75 -1.48 4.49
CA ARG A 219 14.46 -2.08 4.79
C ARG A 219 14.34 -2.49 6.27
N GLN A 220 15.33 -3.21 6.78
CA GLN A 220 15.38 -3.62 8.19
C GLN A 220 15.43 -2.42 9.14
N GLN A 221 16.20 -1.38 8.81
CA GLN A 221 16.27 -0.15 9.61
C GLN A 221 14.92 0.60 9.62
N VAL A 222 14.23 0.66 8.49
CA VAL A 222 12.89 1.26 8.38
C VAL A 222 11.88 0.50 9.23
N ASN A 223 11.88 -0.84 9.16
CA ASN A 223 11.00 -1.67 9.97
C ASN A 223 11.24 -1.47 11.47
N ALA A 224 12.49 -1.52 11.92
CA ALA A 224 12.84 -1.29 13.32
C ALA A 224 12.43 0.11 13.82
N ARG A 225 12.58 1.15 12.98
CA ARG A 225 12.15 2.52 13.29
C ARG A 225 10.64 2.61 13.44
N ARG A 226 9.88 1.97 12.55
CA ARG A 226 8.42 1.98 12.53
C ARG A 226 7.84 1.15 13.68
N SER A 227 8.46 0.03 14.05
CA SER A 227 8.08 -0.75 15.24
C SER A 227 8.14 0.11 16.51
N ARG A 228 9.24 0.85 16.71
CA ARG A 228 9.35 1.78 17.85
C ARG A 228 8.34 2.93 17.80
N ALA A 229 8.01 3.42 16.62
CA ALA A 229 6.98 4.45 16.47
C ALA A 229 5.58 3.89 16.78
N ARG A 230 5.29 2.65 16.32
CA ARG A 230 4.05 1.94 16.64
C ARG A 230 3.86 1.77 18.14
N GLU A 231 4.86 1.26 18.85
CA GLU A 231 4.80 1.11 20.30
C GLU A 231 4.44 2.41 21.02
N ARG A 232 5.12 3.52 20.67
CA ARG A 232 4.83 4.84 21.26
C ARG A 232 3.42 5.33 20.94
N LEU A 233 2.96 5.17 19.70
CA LEU A 233 1.64 5.62 19.28
C LEU A 233 0.52 4.79 19.92
N LEU A 234 0.74 3.49 20.13
CA LEU A 234 -0.22 2.63 20.83
C LEU A 234 -0.22 2.89 22.34
N GLN A 235 0.94 3.19 22.95
CA GLN A 235 1.01 3.57 24.36
C GLN A 235 0.30 4.91 24.63
N ALA A 236 0.35 5.85 23.71
CA ALA A 236 -0.34 7.13 23.84
C ALA A 236 -1.88 6.99 23.88
N LEU A 237 -2.44 5.88 23.42
CA LEU A 237 -3.87 5.58 23.53
C LEU A 237 -4.29 5.07 24.92
N ASN A 238 -3.36 4.67 25.78
CA ASN A 238 -3.64 4.00 27.06
C ASN A 238 -4.28 4.89 28.14
N GLY A 239 -4.86 6.00 27.83
CA GLY A 239 -5.56 6.85 28.80
C GLY A 239 -6.82 7.49 28.25
N GLU A 240 -6.95 7.59 26.94
CA GLU A 240 -8.02 8.39 26.32
C GLU A 240 -9.06 7.53 25.55
N LEU A 241 -8.64 6.40 24.98
CA LEU A 241 -9.50 5.58 24.12
C LEU A 241 -9.09 4.08 24.21
N ALA A 242 -9.23 3.49 25.39
CA ALA A 242 -9.06 2.04 25.55
C ALA A 242 -10.31 1.32 25.02
N MET A 243 -10.45 1.27 23.70
CA MET A 243 -11.51 0.47 23.08
C MET A 243 -11.06 -1.01 23.00
N ASP A 244 -11.89 -1.88 23.50
CA ASP A 244 -11.88 -3.31 23.21
C ASP A 244 -12.73 -3.62 21.97
N VAL A 245 -12.84 -4.89 21.62
CA VAL A 245 -13.63 -5.31 20.44
C VAL A 245 -15.10 -4.94 20.59
N ASP A 246 -15.68 -5.13 21.76
CA ASP A 246 -17.11 -4.94 22.00
C ASP A 246 -17.45 -3.45 21.97
N SER A 247 -16.61 -2.62 22.56
CA SER A 247 -16.73 -1.14 22.50
C SER A 247 -16.58 -0.61 21.08
N LEU A 248 -15.67 -1.18 20.29
CA LEU A 248 -15.50 -0.77 18.89
C LEU A 248 -16.69 -1.21 18.03
N ALA A 249 -17.21 -2.43 18.22
CA ALA A 249 -18.38 -2.91 17.52
C ALA A 249 -19.62 -2.05 17.84
N ALA A 250 -19.84 -1.75 19.11
CA ALA A 250 -20.93 -0.86 19.54
C ALA A 250 -20.78 0.55 18.93
N HIS A 251 -19.57 1.11 18.96
CA HIS A 251 -19.31 2.43 18.36
C HIS A 251 -19.60 2.44 16.86
N LEU A 252 -19.22 1.40 16.12
CA LEU A 252 -19.49 1.30 14.69
C LEU A 252 -20.98 1.18 14.39
N ALA A 253 -21.72 0.42 15.22
CA ALA A 253 -23.18 0.25 15.08
C ALA A 253 -23.94 1.54 15.44
N GLU A 254 -23.46 2.30 16.45
CA GLU A 254 -24.06 3.54 16.90
C GLU A 254 -23.63 4.78 16.11
N CYS A 255 -22.63 4.66 15.23
CA CYS A 255 -22.12 5.78 14.44
C CYS A 255 -23.12 6.17 13.34
N GLU A 256 -24.00 7.09 13.67
CA GLU A 256 -25.02 7.64 12.76
C GLU A 256 -24.48 8.77 11.87
N THR A 257 -23.24 9.29 12.12
CA THR A 257 -22.76 10.54 11.52
C THR A 257 -22.61 10.44 10.01
N CYS A 258 -21.83 9.48 9.47
CA CYS A 258 -21.63 9.41 8.02
C CYS A 258 -21.19 8.04 7.49
N GLN A 259 -20.70 7.13 8.31
CA GLN A 259 -20.17 5.81 7.95
C GLN A 259 -19.06 5.83 6.86
N THR A 260 -18.50 6.98 6.54
CA THR A 260 -17.51 7.16 5.46
C THR A 260 -16.25 6.33 5.72
N CYS A 261 -15.85 6.15 6.99
CA CYS A 261 -14.70 5.32 7.36
C CYS A 261 -14.86 3.85 6.92
N LEU A 262 -16.08 3.34 6.86
CA LEU A 262 -16.39 1.98 6.45
C LEU A 262 -16.46 1.87 4.93
N SER A 263 -17.08 2.84 4.25
CA SER A 263 -17.20 2.87 2.80
C SER A 263 -15.86 3.02 2.09
N VAL A 264 -14.86 3.70 2.70
CA VAL A 264 -13.51 3.80 2.14
C VAL A 264 -12.62 2.61 2.48
N CYS A 265 -13.07 1.71 3.35
CA CYS A 265 -12.31 0.51 3.69
C CYS A 265 -12.39 -0.51 2.54
N PRO A 266 -11.26 -0.92 1.95
CA PRO A 266 -11.29 -1.79 0.77
C PRO A 266 -11.84 -3.19 1.04
N ILE A 267 -11.89 -3.61 2.31
CA ILE A 267 -12.23 -4.99 2.69
C ILE A 267 -13.46 -5.11 3.60
N PHE A 268 -14.01 -4.00 4.11
CA PHE A 268 -15.06 -4.03 5.14
C PHE A 268 -16.28 -4.85 4.71
N GLU A 269 -16.79 -4.62 3.52
CA GLU A 269 -17.97 -5.28 2.96
C GLU A 269 -17.81 -6.82 2.81
N GLN A 270 -16.56 -7.32 2.88
CA GLN A 270 -16.28 -8.77 2.82
C GLN A 270 -16.46 -9.47 4.19
N PHE A 271 -16.62 -8.70 5.26
CA PHE A 271 -16.72 -9.21 6.63
C PHE A 271 -18.04 -8.85 7.31
N VAL A 272 -18.62 -7.72 6.95
CA VAL A 272 -19.85 -7.18 7.56
C VAL A 272 -20.90 -7.00 6.49
N ALA A 273 -21.93 -7.84 6.55
CA ALA A 273 -23.03 -7.83 5.59
C ALA A 273 -24.12 -6.81 5.97
N ASP A 274 -24.36 -6.62 7.26
CA ASP A 274 -25.37 -5.69 7.79
C ASP A 274 -24.74 -4.79 8.87
N LEU A 275 -24.56 -3.54 8.53
CA LEU A 275 -23.95 -2.56 9.43
C LEU A 275 -24.79 -2.29 10.69
N ALA A 276 -26.11 -2.38 10.61
CA ALA A 276 -27.00 -2.16 11.75
C ALA A 276 -26.91 -3.29 12.79
N ASN A 277 -26.39 -4.45 12.40
CA ASN A 277 -26.31 -5.64 13.24
C ASN A 277 -24.90 -6.25 13.26
N VAL A 278 -23.85 -5.41 13.25
CA VAL A 278 -22.45 -5.86 13.28
C VAL A 278 -22.20 -6.74 14.49
N THR A 279 -21.82 -7.97 14.26
CA THR A 279 -21.50 -8.91 15.34
C THR A 279 -20.06 -8.74 15.83
N ARG A 280 -19.81 -9.22 17.05
CA ARG A 280 -18.45 -9.26 17.62
C ARG A 280 -17.49 -10.09 16.75
N ASP A 281 -17.96 -11.21 16.23
CA ASP A 281 -17.13 -12.12 15.42
C ASP A 281 -16.77 -11.50 14.05
N GLU A 282 -17.70 -10.83 13.39
CA GLU A 282 -17.45 -10.06 12.16
C GLU A 282 -16.43 -8.94 12.42
N THR A 283 -16.57 -8.22 13.54
CA THR A 283 -15.63 -7.19 13.94
C THR A 283 -14.22 -7.75 14.14
N ILE A 284 -14.08 -8.90 14.83
CA ILE A 284 -12.79 -9.57 15.04
C ILE A 284 -12.18 -9.97 13.69
N GLN A 285 -12.95 -10.62 12.82
CA GLN A 285 -12.45 -11.05 11.51
C GLN A 285 -11.99 -9.86 10.67
N TRP A 286 -12.76 -8.79 10.61
CA TRP A 286 -12.38 -7.58 9.91
C TRP A 286 -11.10 -6.94 10.46
N ILE A 287 -11.00 -6.80 11.80
CA ILE A 287 -9.81 -6.24 12.45
C ILE A 287 -8.57 -7.10 12.16
N MET A 288 -8.69 -8.42 12.26
CA MET A 288 -7.57 -9.33 12.01
C MET A 288 -7.10 -9.29 10.55
N ALA A 289 -8.02 -9.10 9.60
CA ALA A 289 -7.72 -8.95 8.18
C ALA A 289 -7.29 -7.54 7.78
N CYS A 290 -7.40 -6.56 8.69
CA CYS A 290 -7.12 -5.14 8.39
C CYS A 290 -5.74 -4.95 7.74
N ALA A 291 -5.72 -4.37 6.55
CA ALA A 291 -4.51 -4.08 5.77
C ALA A 291 -3.63 -2.96 6.36
N GLY A 292 -4.12 -2.22 7.36
CA GLY A 292 -3.40 -1.13 8.01
C GLY A 292 -3.19 0.10 7.14
N CYS A 293 -4.04 0.32 6.14
CA CYS A 293 -3.89 1.45 5.20
C CYS A 293 -4.27 2.82 5.80
N GLY A 294 -5.08 2.84 6.89
CA GLY A 294 -5.49 4.06 7.59
C GLY A 294 -6.45 4.96 6.81
N MET A 295 -7.12 4.45 5.77
CA MET A 295 -8.11 5.24 5.04
C MET A 295 -9.32 5.58 5.91
N CYS A 296 -9.73 4.67 6.79
CA CYS A 296 -10.82 4.91 7.75
C CYS A 296 -10.56 6.12 8.66
N GLU A 297 -9.33 6.26 9.20
CA GLU A 297 -8.94 7.42 10.02
C GLU A 297 -8.91 8.70 9.18
N ALA A 298 -8.38 8.64 7.96
CA ALA A 298 -8.30 9.80 7.08
C ALA A 298 -9.67 10.33 6.63
N ALA A 299 -10.67 9.44 6.56
CA ALA A 299 -12.04 9.77 6.13
C ALA A 299 -12.99 10.08 7.29
N CYS A 300 -12.60 9.86 8.55
CA CYS A 300 -13.46 10.07 9.70
C CYS A 300 -13.70 11.58 9.94
N VAL A 301 -14.94 12.02 9.86
CA VAL A 301 -15.31 13.42 10.08
C VAL A 301 -15.16 13.85 11.54
N ASP A 302 -15.26 12.91 12.48
CA ASP A 302 -15.06 13.14 13.91
C ASP A 302 -13.58 13.02 14.33
N HIS A 303 -12.68 12.86 13.36
CA HIS A 303 -11.24 12.74 13.56
C HIS A 303 -10.83 11.65 14.55
N LEU A 304 -11.61 10.56 14.64
CA LEU A 304 -11.28 9.43 15.51
C LEU A 304 -9.97 8.76 15.05
N PRO A 305 -9.08 8.41 15.98
CA PRO A 305 -7.81 7.77 15.65
C PRO A 305 -7.96 6.28 15.30
N LEU A 306 -8.82 5.98 14.32
CA LEU A 306 -9.27 4.62 14.00
C LEU A 306 -8.12 3.66 13.66
N ALA A 307 -7.10 4.12 12.94
CA ALA A 307 -5.96 3.27 12.64
C ALA A 307 -5.20 2.83 13.89
N ARG A 308 -5.09 3.72 14.88
CA ARG A 308 -4.46 3.42 16.19
C ARG A 308 -5.34 2.48 17.01
N ILE A 309 -6.64 2.75 17.09
CA ILE A 309 -7.62 1.92 17.80
C ILE A 309 -7.61 0.49 17.22
N ILE A 310 -7.79 0.33 15.91
CA ILE A 310 -7.79 -0.97 15.23
C ILE A 310 -6.46 -1.72 15.48
N ASN A 311 -5.32 -1.03 15.38
CA ASN A 311 -4.03 -1.66 15.67
C ASN A 311 -3.89 -2.08 17.14
N ARG A 312 -4.44 -1.32 18.09
CA ARG A 312 -4.44 -1.69 19.51
C ARG A 312 -5.29 -2.92 19.75
N VAL A 313 -6.55 -2.90 19.28
CA VAL A 313 -7.48 -4.03 19.41
C VAL A 313 -6.88 -5.30 18.74
N LYS A 314 -6.31 -5.18 17.55
CA LYS A 314 -5.62 -6.29 16.87
C LYS A 314 -4.49 -6.86 17.72
N ALA A 315 -3.66 -6.02 18.34
CA ALA A 315 -2.60 -6.47 19.22
C ALA A 315 -3.14 -7.26 20.42
N THR A 316 -4.17 -6.74 21.10
CA THR A 316 -4.81 -7.41 22.22
C THR A 316 -5.42 -8.78 21.85
N ILE A 317 -6.08 -8.87 20.69
CA ILE A 317 -6.60 -10.15 20.18
C ILE A 317 -5.45 -11.13 19.93
N THR A 318 -4.38 -10.67 19.30
CA THR A 318 -3.23 -11.52 18.96
C THR A 318 -2.53 -12.04 20.23
N GLU A 319 -2.36 -11.21 21.24
CA GLU A 319 -1.80 -11.59 22.55
C GLU A 319 -2.67 -12.65 23.23
N ALA A 320 -3.99 -12.44 23.29
CA ALA A 320 -4.93 -13.38 23.89
C ALA A 320 -4.98 -14.74 23.16
N LEU A 321 -4.79 -14.74 21.84
CA LEU A 321 -4.69 -15.98 21.07
C LEU A 321 -3.38 -16.73 21.33
N ALA A 322 -2.28 -16.00 21.44
CA ALA A 322 -0.96 -16.60 21.75
C ALA A 322 -0.93 -17.26 23.14
N GLU A 323 -1.57 -16.65 24.14
CA GLU A 323 -1.69 -17.21 25.49
C GLU A 323 -2.53 -18.50 25.57
N ARG A 324 -3.46 -18.68 24.63
CA ARG A 324 -4.33 -19.88 24.55
C ARG A 324 -3.71 -21.04 23.77
N MET A 325 -2.69 -20.78 22.96
CA MET A 325 -1.97 -21.84 22.25
C MET A 325 -0.93 -22.43 23.22
N PRO A 326 -1.02 -23.74 23.60
CA PRO A 326 0.01 -24.35 24.42
C PRO A 326 1.33 -24.27 23.66
N ALA A 327 2.40 -23.92 24.36
CA ALA A 327 3.75 -24.03 23.85
C ALA A 327 3.98 -25.50 23.48
N ASN A 328 3.79 -25.84 22.22
CA ASN A 328 4.18 -27.15 21.71
C ASN A 328 5.70 -27.21 21.79
N GLY A 329 6.19 -28.01 22.76
CA GLY A 329 7.59 -28.32 22.98
C GLY A 329 8.20 -29.11 21.83
#